data_f4ba959848ba3ecff91f89df0fb58a2d
#
_entry.id   f4ba959848ba3ecff91f89df0fb58a2d
#
_cell.length_a   1.000
_cell.length_b   1.000
_cell.length_c   1.000
_cell.angle_alpha   90.00
_cell.angle_beta   90.00
_cell.angle_gamma   90.00
#
_symmetry.space_group_name_H-M   'P 1'
#
loop_
_entity.id
_entity.type
_entity.pdbx_description
1 polymer ?
#
loop_
_entity_poly.entity_id
_entity_poly.type
_entity_poly.pdbx_seq_one_letter_code
_entity_poly.pdbx_strand_id
1 'polypeptide(L)'
;MLNNKVILITGGTGSFGKQFVKTILGRYQPRKVIIYSRDELKQYEMAQTYNSSQMRYFIGDVRDQPRLKQAMDGVDVVIHAAALKHVPVAEYNPMECIKTNIYGAENVIQAALAANVNRVIALSSDKAANPINLYGATKLASDKLFVAANNMVGERRTRFSVVRYGNVVGSRGSVIPFFKKLLDQGVTELPITDERMTRFWITLQDGVNFVIKNFARMHGGEIFIPKIPSATVLALAKAMAPDLPLKIIGIRPGEKLHETMCPADDSHLTLEFHDHFVIKPSVVFTERADYGVNLLDEKGVPVRDGFEYSSGTNPDVLDSAGLRNLVAISGANG
;
A
#
# COMPACT_ATOMS: atom_id res chain seq x y z
N MET A 1 -14.44 -6.46 14.14
CA MET A 1 -14.87 -6.04 12.80
C MET A 1 -14.67 -7.14 11.75
N LEU A 2 -13.53 -7.85 11.71
CA LEU A 2 -13.26 -8.88 10.68
C LEU A 2 -13.70 -10.31 11.09
N ASN A 3 -14.16 -10.50 12.32
CA ASN A 3 -14.73 -11.77 12.76
C ASN A 3 -16.00 -12.10 11.98
N ASN A 4 -16.16 -13.37 11.64
CA ASN A 4 -17.28 -13.91 10.86
C ASN A 4 -17.47 -13.25 9.46
N LYS A 5 -16.42 -12.65 8.89
CA LYS A 5 -16.42 -12.02 7.57
C LYS A 5 -15.76 -12.90 6.52
N VAL A 6 -16.23 -12.78 5.29
CA VAL A 6 -15.54 -13.29 4.09
C VAL A 6 -14.67 -12.16 3.54
N ILE A 7 -13.36 -12.41 3.48
CA ILE A 7 -12.35 -11.43 3.10
C ILE A 7 -11.68 -11.90 1.81
N LEU A 8 -11.60 -11.05 0.80
CA LEU A 8 -10.87 -11.34 -0.44
C LEU A 8 -9.66 -10.40 -0.56
N ILE A 9 -8.51 -10.96 -0.95
CA ILE A 9 -7.27 -10.23 -1.16
C ILE A 9 -6.79 -10.47 -2.58
N THR A 10 -6.85 -9.44 -3.44
CA THR A 10 -6.19 -9.51 -4.74
C THR A 10 -4.69 -9.33 -4.58
N GLY A 11 -3.88 -10.06 -5.35
CA GLY A 11 -2.43 -10.07 -5.14
C GLY A 11 -2.01 -10.70 -3.80
N GLY A 12 -2.87 -11.52 -3.20
CA GLY A 12 -2.73 -12.08 -1.87
C GLY A 12 -1.50 -12.96 -1.64
N THR A 13 -0.84 -13.45 -2.69
CA THR A 13 0.43 -14.20 -2.61
C THR A 13 1.67 -13.30 -2.45
N GLY A 14 1.50 -11.98 -2.51
CA GLY A 14 2.56 -11.00 -2.27
C GLY A 14 2.93 -10.88 -0.78
N SER A 15 3.99 -10.10 -0.48
CA SER A 15 4.46 -9.89 0.90
C SER A 15 3.35 -9.36 1.81
N PHE A 16 2.61 -8.35 1.36
CA PHE A 16 1.48 -7.80 2.13
C PHE A 16 0.39 -8.85 2.38
N GLY A 17 -0.02 -9.59 1.34
CA GLY A 17 -1.09 -10.59 1.46
C GLY A 17 -0.72 -11.71 2.43
N LYS A 18 0.50 -12.23 2.38
CA LYS A 18 1.01 -13.24 3.32
C LYS A 18 0.97 -12.72 4.76
N GLN A 19 1.47 -11.51 5.02
CA GLN A 19 1.44 -10.91 6.35
C GLN A 19 0.03 -10.62 6.84
N PHE A 20 -0.85 -10.15 5.94
CA PHE A 20 -2.25 -9.93 6.26
C PHE A 20 -2.94 -11.23 6.67
N VAL A 21 -2.76 -12.32 5.91
CA VAL A 21 -3.31 -13.65 6.26
C VAL A 21 -2.81 -14.13 7.61
N LYS A 22 -1.48 -14.06 7.85
CA LYS A 22 -0.89 -14.38 9.16
C LYS A 22 -1.56 -13.62 10.30
N THR A 23 -1.76 -12.31 10.11
CA THR A 23 -2.38 -11.44 11.12
C THR A 23 -3.85 -11.76 11.33
N ILE A 24 -4.61 -11.97 10.24
CA ILE A 24 -6.04 -12.25 10.32
C ILE A 24 -6.32 -13.60 10.97
N LEU A 25 -5.61 -14.65 10.58
CA LEU A 25 -5.78 -15.97 11.17
C LEU A 25 -5.29 -16.03 12.63
N GLY A 26 -4.33 -15.20 13.01
CA GLY A 26 -3.80 -15.15 14.37
C GLY A 26 -4.59 -14.29 15.36
N ARG A 27 -5.34 -13.29 14.88
CA ARG A 27 -6.01 -12.29 15.74
C ARG A 27 -7.52 -12.24 15.59
N TYR A 28 -8.08 -12.85 14.54
CA TYR A 28 -9.50 -12.79 14.19
C TYR A 28 -10.01 -14.19 13.85
N GLN A 29 -11.33 -14.32 13.81
CA GLN A 29 -12.04 -15.54 13.39
C GLN A 29 -12.84 -15.23 12.11
N PRO A 30 -12.16 -15.08 10.93
CA PRO A 30 -12.88 -14.85 9.68
C PRO A 30 -13.69 -16.09 9.30
N ARG A 31 -14.81 -15.90 8.60
CA ARG A 31 -15.56 -17.00 8.01
C ARG A 31 -14.80 -17.65 6.86
N LYS A 32 -14.18 -16.83 5.99
CA LYS A 32 -13.30 -17.25 4.90
C LYS A 32 -12.27 -16.15 4.59
N VAL A 33 -11.11 -16.56 4.14
CA VAL A 33 -10.08 -15.69 3.56
C VAL A 33 -9.75 -16.21 2.16
N ILE A 34 -10.05 -15.41 1.14
CA ILE A 34 -9.89 -15.76 -0.27
C ILE A 34 -8.65 -15.06 -0.81
N ILE A 35 -7.69 -15.84 -1.28
CA ILE A 35 -6.51 -15.37 -2.00
C ILE A 35 -6.83 -15.38 -3.49
N TYR A 36 -6.75 -14.21 -4.13
CA TYR A 36 -6.96 -14.06 -5.56
C TYR A 36 -5.67 -13.59 -6.23
N SER A 37 -5.08 -14.44 -7.07
CA SER A 37 -3.78 -14.17 -7.69
C SER A 37 -3.60 -15.03 -8.95
N ARG A 38 -2.75 -14.58 -9.87
CA ARG A 38 -2.45 -15.27 -11.13
C ARG A 38 -1.51 -16.46 -10.97
N ASP A 39 -0.66 -16.40 -9.94
CA ASP A 39 0.51 -17.27 -9.77
C ASP A 39 0.09 -18.54 -9.02
N GLU A 40 -0.06 -19.63 -9.75
CA GLU A 40 -0.43 -20.95 -9.21
C GLU A 40 0.60 -21.46 -8.21
N LEU A 41 1.90 -21.38 -8.55
CA LEU A 41 2.97 -21.90 -7.70
C LEU A 41 2.99 -21.19 -6.34
N LYS A 42 2.89 -19.86 -6.33
CA LYS A 42 2.83 -19.09 -5.06
C LYS A 42 1.57 -19.38 -4.26
N GLN A 43 0.45 -19.68 -4.91
CA GLN A 43 -0.75 -20.13 -4.20
C GLN A 43 -0.56 -21.51 -3.58
N TYR A 44 0.04 -22.44 -4.31
CA TYR A 44 0.38 -23.76 -3.80
C TYR A 44 1.31 -23.69 -2.59
N GLU A 45 2.43 -22.94 -2.69
CA GLU A 45 3.34 -22.71 -1.57
C GLU A 45 2.64 -22.10 -0.35
N MET A 46 1.77 -21.11 -0.60
CA MET A 46 1.01 -20.45 0.45
C MET A 46 0.01 -21.39 1.12
N ALA A 47 -0.61 -22.31 0.37
CA ALA A 47 -1.52 -23.31 0.88
C ALA A 47 -0.84 -24.33 1.78
N GLN A 48 0.43 -24.66 1.52
CA GLN A 48 1.24 -25.49 2.42
C GLN A 48 1.50 -24.81 3.77
N THR A 49 1.67 -23.48 3.75
CA THR A 49 1.93 -22.68 4.96
C THR A 49 0.67 -22.39 5.75
N TYR A 50 -0.43 -22.07 5.07
CA TYR A 50 -1.71 -21.69 5.66
C TYR A 50 -2.79 -22.72 5.31
N ASN A 51 -2.66 -23.91 5.88
CA ASN A 51 -3.62 -25.02 5.69
C ASN A 51 -4.78 -24.92 6.69
N SER A 52 -5.54 -23.82 6.62
CA SER A 52 -6.74 -23.60 7.45
C SER A 52 -8.01 -23.86 6.63
N SER A 53 -9.03 -24.45 7.25
CA SER A 53 -10.35 -24.64 6.64
C SER A 53 -11.03 -23.32 6.22
N GLN A 54 -10.56 -22.19 6.75
CA GLN A 54 -11.01 -20.84 6.41
C GLN A 54 -10.39 -20.33 5.11
N MET A 55 -9.27 -20.89 4.64
CA MET A 55 -8.56 -20.42 3.45
C MET A 55 -9.20 -20.92 2.15
N ARG A 56 -9.20 -20.06 1.14
CA ARG A 56 -9.57 -20.37 -0.24
C ARG A 56 -8.57 -19.74 -1.20
N TYR A 57 -8.20 -20.49 -2.22
CA TYR A 57 -7.19 -20.10 -3.20
C TYR A 57 -7.81 -20.05 -4.58
N PHE A 58 -8.01 -18.84 -5.12
CA PHE A 58 -8.63 -18.62 -6.42
C PHE A 58 -7.61 -18.09 -7.42
N ILE A 59 -7.27 -18.90 -8.41
CA ILE A 59 -6.48 -18.45 -9.55
C ILE A 59 -7.33 -17.48 -10.37
N GLY A 60 -6.78 -16.30 -10.65
CA GLY A 60 -7.42 -15.28 -11.47
C GLY A 60 -6.58 -14.03 -11.63
N ASP A 61 -6.86 -13.29 -12.69
CA ASP A 61 -6.23 -12.02 -13.04
C ASP A 61 -7.21 -10.87 -12.73
N VAL A 62 -6.74 -9.76 -12.17
CA VAL A 62 -7.57 -8.56 -11.94
C VAL A 62 -8.06 -7.92 -13.24
N ARG A 63 -7.44 -8.27 -14.38
CA ARG A 63 -7.88 -7.86 -15.71
C ARG A 63 -9.10 -8.65 -16.21
N ASP A 64 -9.45 -9.75 -15.55
CA ASP A 64 -10.60 -10.59 -15.85
C ASP A 64 -11.77 -10.25 -14.92
N GLN A 65 -12.64 -9.35 -15.39
CA GLN A 65 -13.80 -8.88 -14.62
C GLN A 65 -14.82 -10.01 -14.34
N PRO A 66 -15.20 -10.89 -15.29
CA PRO A 66 -16.08 -12.02 -15.01
C PRO A 66 -15.54 -12.93 -13.90
N ARG A 67 -14.25 -13.25 -13.92
CA ARG A 67 -13.62 -14.07 -12.89
C ARG A 67 -13.60 -13.39 -11.52
N LEU A 68 -13.35 -12.06 -11.47
CA LEU A 68 -13.45 -11.28 -10.24
C LEU A 68 -14.87 -11.30 -9.65
N LYS A 69 -15.91 -11.14 -10.47
CA LYS A 69 -17.31 -11.22 -10.02
C LYS A 69 -17.62 -12.56 -9.38
N GLN A 70 -17.19 -13.67 -9.99
CA GLN A 70 -17.34 -15.01 -9.40
C GLN A 70 -16.60 -15.14 -8.06
N ALA A 71 -15.37 -14.60 -7.99
CA ALA A 71 -14.56 -14.68 -6.78
C ALA A 71 -15.11 -13.80 -5.62
N MET A 72 -15.82 -12.72 -5.93
CA MET A 72 -16.40 -11.80 -4.97
C MET A 72 -17.80 -12.17 -4.49
N ASP A 73 -18.39 -13.22 -5.00
CA ASP A 73 -19.71 -13.65 -4.55
C ASP A 73 -19.71 -13.99 -3.06
N GLY A 74 -20.58 -13.34 -2.30
CA GLY A 74 -20.68 -13.46 -0.84
C GLY A 74 -19.49 -12.91 -0.04
N VAL A 75 -18.64 -12.07 -0.65
CA VAL A 75 -17.51 -11.39 0.01
C VAL A 75 -18.00 -10.15 0.76
N ASP A 76 -17.59 -10.02 2.02
CA ASP A 76 -17.90 -8.85 2.85
C ASP A 76 -16.86 -7.71 2.67
N VAL A 77 -15.58 -8.08 2.54
CA VAL A 77 -14.44 -7.13 2.57
C VAL A 77 -13.42 -7.48 1.49
N VAL A 78 -12.94 -6.48 0.78
CA VAL A 78 -11.89 -6.63 -0.25
C VAL A 78 -10.68 -5.77 0.08
N ILE A 79 -9.49 -6.37 -0.04
CA ILE A 79 -8.22 -5.66 -0.10
C ILE A 79 -7.66 -5.79 -1.51
N HIS A 80 -7.52 -4.65 -2.21
CA HIS A 80 -6.91 -4.64 -3.53
C HIS A 80 -5.41 -4.33 -3.42
N ALA A 81 -4.57 -5.40 -3.42
CA ALA A 81 -3.12 -5.31 -3.34
C ALA A 81 -2.40 -5.72 -4.64
N ALA A 82 -3.15 -6.15 -5.67
CA ALA A 82 -2.58 -6.53 -6.96
C ALA A 82 -2.14 -5.28 -7.74
N ALA A 83 -0.86 -5.22 -8.11
CA ALA A 83 -0.32 -4.17 -8.97
C ALA A 83 1.01 -4.61 -9.59
N LEU A 84 1.37 -4.02 -10.73
CA LEU A 84 2.74 -3.95 -11.22
C LEU A 84 3.39 -2.73 -10.57
N LYS A 85 4.54 -2.89 -9.89
CA LYS A 85 5.14 -1.85 -9.03
C LYS A 85 6.58 -1.49 -9.35
N HIS A 86 7.25 -2.25 -10.19
CA HIS A 86 8.65 -2.02 -10.55
C HIS A 86 8.74 -0.93 -11.62
N VAL A 87 9.29 0.24 -11.27
CA VAL A 87 9.34 1.42 -12.15
C VAL A 87 9.98 1.11 -13.51
N PRO A 88 11.20 0.54 -13.62
CA PRO A 88 11.80 0.25 -14.93
C PRO A 88 10.97 -0.74 -15.76
N VAL A 89 10.34 -1.72 -15.12
CA VAL A 89 9.49 -2.70 -15.81
C VAL A 89 8.20 -2.05 -16.33
N ALA A 90 7.62 -1.12 -15.56
CA ALA A 90 6.43 -0.37 -15.96
C ALA A 90 6.72 0.55 -17.15
N GLU A 91 7.86 1.27 -17.12
CA GLU A 91 8.28 2.12 -18.23
C GLU A 91 8.51 1.32 -19.51
N TYR A 92 9.09 0.13 -19.40
CA TYR A 92 9.34 -0.76 -20.54
C TYR A 92 8.07 -1.45 -21.06
N ASN A 93 7.08 -1.71 -20.18
CA ASN A 93 5.82 -2.39 -20.50
C ASN A 93 4.60 -1.52 -20.14
N PRO A 94 4.43 -0.35 -20.73
CA PRO A 94 3.46 0.66 -20.30
C PRO A 94 2.02 0.14 -20.31
N MET A 95 1.59 -0.52 -21.36
CA MET A 95 0.21 -1.02 -21.48
C MET A 95 -0.11 -2.12 -20.48
N GLU A 96 0.86 -2.98 -20.15
CA GLU A 96 0.64 -4.03 -19.13
C GLU A 96 0.50 -3.41 -17.74
N CYS A 97 1.24 -2.33 -17.45
CA CYS A 97 1.10 -1.56 -16.23
C CYS A 97 -0.29 -0.89 -16.15
N ILE A 98 -0.72 -0.22 -17.22
CA ILE A 98 -2.04 0.42 -17.33
C ILE A 98 -3.17 -0.61 -17.17
N LYS A 99 -3.12 -1.72 -17.92
CA LYS A 99 -4.13 -2.78 -17.82
C LYS A 99 -4.24 -3.37 -16.44
N THR A 100 -3.11 -3.58 -15.75
CA THR A 100 -3.12 -4.18 -14.41
C THR A 100 -3.54 -3.17 -13.34
N ASN A 101 -2.96 -1.96 -13.34
CA ASN A 101 -3.12 -1.01 -12.26
C ASN A 101 -4.38 -0.14 -12.41
N ILE A 102 -4.79 0.18 -13.65
CA ILE A 102 -5.96 1.04 -13.91
C ILE A 102 -7.18 0.18 -14.25
N TYR A 103 -7.14 -0.63 -15.32
CA TYR A 103 -8.28 -1.47 -15.68
C TYR A 103 -8.55 -2.56 -14.62
N GLY A 104 -7.48 -3.07 -13.98
CA GLY A 104 -7.62 -3.98 -12.85
C GLY A 104 -8.34 -3.33 -11.66
N ALA A 105 -8.05 -2.05 -11.36
CA ALA A 105 -8.75 -1.29 -10.34
C ALA A 105 -10.24 -1.10 -10.69
N GLU A 106 -10.53 -0.69 -11.93
CA GLU A 106 -11.91 -0.56 -12.43
C GLU A 106 -12.67 -1.89 -12.33
N ASN A 107 -12.07 -3.00 -12.75
CA ASN A 107 -12.70 -4.32 -12.66
C ASN A 107 -13.01 -4.73 -11.22
N VAL A 108 -12.11 -4.40 -10.26
CA VAL A 108 -12.34 -4.65 -8.83
C VAL A 108 -13.51 -3.81 -8.31
N ILE A 109 -13.61 -2.55 -8.71
CA ILE A 109 -14.72 -1.67 -8.34
C ILE A 109 -16.04 -2.24 -8.87
N GLN A 110 -16.12 -2.57 -10.14
CA GLN A 110 -17.33 -3.11 -10.77
C GLN A 110 -17.74 -4.46 -10.17
N ALA A 111 -16.78 -5.34 -9.90
CA ALA A 111 -17.05 -6.62 -9.26
C ALA A 111 -17.55 -6.44 -7.82
N ALA A 112 -16.95 -5.52 -7.05
CA ALA A 112 -17.37 -5.23 -5.69
C ALA A 112 -18.78 -4.61 -5.61
N LEU A 113 -19.12 -3.71 -6.53
CA LEU A 113 -20.47 -3.14 -6.65
C LEU A 113 -21.50 -4.21 -7.00
N ALA A 114 -21.19 -5.09 -7.97
CA ALA A 114 -22.07 -6.17 -8.39
C ALA A 114 -22.31 -7.20 -7.26
N ALA A 115 -21.31 -7.49 -6.45
CA ALA A 115 -21.37 -8.43 -5.32
C ALA A 115 -21.86 -7.80 -4.00
N ASN A 116 -22.20 -6.50 -3.96
CA ASN A 116 -22.55 -5.76 -2.75
C ASN A 116 -21.51 -5.89 -1.63
N VAL A 117 -20.24 -5.92 -1.98
CA VAL A 117 -19.14 -5.91 -1.01
C VAL A 117 -19.30 -4.70 -0.07
N ASN A 118 -19.17 -4.91 1.23
CA ASN A 118 -19.40 -3.83 2.20
C ASN A 118 -18.28 -2.78 2.17
N ARG A 119 -17.01 -3.23 2.23
CA ARG A 119 -15.85 -2.33 2.29
C ARG A 119 -14.71 -2.80 1.41
N VAL A 120 -14.14 -1.87 0.68
CA VAL A 120 -12.99 -2.10 -0.20
C VAL A 120 -11.89 -1.11 0.17
N ILE A 121 -10.70 -1.61 0.47
CA ILE A 121 -9.50 -0.77 0.59
C ILE A 121 -8.52 -1.15 -0.52
N ALA A 122 -8.12 -0.14 -1.31
CA ALA A 122 -7.05 -0.27 -2.29
C ALA A 122 -5.71 0.19 -1.68
N LEU A 123 -4.67 -0.60 -1.91
CA LEU A 123 -3.32 -0.22 -1.49
C LEU A 123 -2.69 0.68 -2.55
N SER A 124 -2.15 1.80 -2.11
CA SER A 124 -1.44 2.77 -2.91
C SER A 124 0.00 2.96 -2.42
N SER A 125 0.66 4.02 -2.86
CA SER A 125 2.08 4.27 -2.65
C SER A 125 2.35 5.77 -2.62
N ASP A 126 3.43 6.18 -1.96
CA ASP A 126 4.04 7.50 -2.03
C ASP A 126 4.30 7.97 -3.48
N LYS A 127 4.51 7.04 -4.40
CA LYS A 127 4.73 7.35 -5.83
C LYS A 127 3.47 7.80 -6.57
N ALA A 128 2.28 7.63 -5.98
CA ALA A 128 1.02 8.17 -6.51
C ALA A 128 0.87 9.68 -6.27
N ALA A 129 1.59 10.25 -5.29
CA ALA A 129 1.61 11.68 -5.04
C ALA A 129 2.63 12.36 -5.97
N ASN A 130 2.23 13.36 -6.75
CA ASN A 130 3.09 14.07 -7.72
C ASN A 130 3.96 13.10 -8.56
N PRO A 131 3.35 12.18 -9.33
CA PRO A 131 4.07 11.11 -10.01
C PRO A 131 5.02 11.64 -11.09
N ILE A 132 6.25 11.11 -11.13
CA ILE A 132 7.25 11.38 -12.17
C ILE A 132 7.59 10.14 -13.01
N ASN A 133 6.87 9.05 -12.80
CA ASN A 133 7.01 7.79 -13.55
C ASN A 133 5.66 7.15 -13.81
N LEU A 134 5.59 6.22 -14.76
CA LEU A 134 4.35 5.58 -15.17
C LEU A 134 3.70 4.77 -14.03
N TYR A 135 4.49 4.05 -13.22
CA TYR A 135 3.94 3.33 -12.07
C TYR A 135 3.17 4.28 -11.15
N GLY A 136 3.79 5.41 -10.77
CA GLY A 136 3.14 6.43 -9.94
C GLY A 136 1.88 7.00 -10.58
N ALA A 137 1.95 7.33 -11.88
CA ALA A 137 0.79 7.84 -12.64
C ALA A 137 -0.38 6.83 -12.65
N THR A 138 -0.09 5.53 -12.86
CA THR A 138 -1.13 4.50 -12.82
C THR A 138 -1.71 4.32 -11.42
N LYS A 139 -0.91 4.49 -10.36
CA LYS A 139 -1.40 4.43 -8.98
C LYS A 139 -2.25 5.65 -8.63
N LEU A 140 -1.88 6.85 -9.10
CA LEU A 140 -2.73 8.04 -8.95
C LEU A 140 -4.07 7.84 -9.66
N ALA A 141 -4.08 7.34 -10.90
CA ALA A 141 -5.32 7.05 -11.61
C ALA A 141 -6.18 6.02 -10.85
N SER A 142 -5.58 4.94 -10.34
CA SER A 142 -6.25 3.96 -9.50
C SER A 142 -6.84 4.59 -8.23
N ASP A 143 -6.09 5.44 -7.51
CA ASP A 143 -6.57 6.14 -6.32
C ASP A 143 -7.82 6.97 -6.64
N LYS A 144 -7.79 7.74 -7.75
CA LYS A 144 -8.94 8.56 -8.19
C LYS A 144 -10.15 7.69 -8.57
N LEU A 145 -9.95 6.52 -9.20
CA LEU A 145 -11.04 5.58 -9.50
C LEU A 145 -11.72 5.06 -8.22
N PHE A 146 -10.96 4.61 -7.22
CA PHE A 146 -11.53 4.13 -5.95
C PHE A 146 -12.23 5.24 -5.16
N VAL A 147 -11.68 6.45 -5.14
CA VAL A 147 -12.32 7.61 -4.50
C VAL A 147 -13.64 7.93 -5.20
N ALA A 148 -13.63 8.04 -6.54
CA ALA A 148 -14.80 8.37 -7.35
C ALA A 148 -15.88 7.27 -7.33
N ALA A 149 -15.51 6.00 -7.13
CA ALA A 149 -16.44 4.88 -7.07
C ALA A 149 -17.53 5.05 -6.01
N ASN A 150 -17.27 5.84 -4.97
CA ASN A 150 -18.28 6.16 -3.95
C ASN A 150 -19.45 7.00 -4.50
N ASN A 151 -19.30 7.64 -5.65
CA ASN A 151 -20.41 8.35 -6.33
C ASN A 151 -21.32 7.40 -7.13
N MET A 152 -20.87 6.15 -7.36
CA MET A 152 -21.62 5.13 -8.11
C MET A 152 -22.32 4.10 -7.22
N VAL A 153 -22.17 4.18 -5.90
CA VAL A 153 -22.70 3.17 -4.98
C VAL A 153 -24.23 3.16 -4.91
N GLY A 154 -24.90 4.30 -5.16
CA GLY A 154 -26.34 4.42 -4.99
C GLY A 154 -26.76 4.06 -3.56
N GLU A 155 -27.77 3.21 -3.40
CA GLU A 155 -28.25 2.73 -2.09
C GLU A 155 -27.42 1.59 -1.48
N ARG A 156 -26.38 1.13 -2.18
CA ARG A 156 -25.52 0.03 -1.71
C ARG A 156 -24.72 0.45 -0.47
N ARG A 157 -24.43 -0.52 0.38
CA ARG A 157 -23.57 -0.32 1.56
C ARG A 157 -22.07 -0.27 1.23
N THR A 158 -21.72 -0.49 -0.04
CA THR A 158 -20.33 -0.53 -0.51
C THR A 158 -19.64 0.81 -0.26
N ARG A 159 -18.44 0.76 0.33
CA ARG A 159 -17.58 1.94 0.52
C ARG A 159 -16.17 1.60 0.05
N PHE A 160 -15.57 2.54 -0.63
CA PHE A 160 -14.22 2.43 -1.18
C PHE A 160 -13.32 3.47 -0.53
N SER A 161 -12.14 3.07 -0.09
CA SER A 161 -11.08 3.99 0.37
C SER A 161 -9.73 3.50 -0.08
N VAL A 162 -8.75 4.36 0.00
CA VAL A 162 -7.36 4.09 -0.38
C VAL A 162 -6.48 4.19 0.86
N VAL A 163 -5.47 3.33 0.94
CA VAL A 163 -4.36 3.46 1.89
C VAL A 163 -3.08 3.71 1.11
N ARG A 164 -2.46 4.85 1.34
CA ARG A 164 -1.19 5.25 0.75
C ARG A 164 -0.10 5.21 1.81
N TYR A 165 0.99 4.49 1.57
CA TYR A 165 2.15 4.45 2.46
C TYR A 165 3.46 4.37 1.67
N GLY A 166 4.58 4.59 2.37
CA GLY A 166 5.92 4.63 1.80
C GLY A 166 6.53 3.25 1.56
N ASN A 167 7.85 3.17 1.67
CA ASN A 167 8.58 1.93 1.45
C ASN A 167 8.32 0.91 2.55
N VAL A 168 7.83 -0.25 2.16
CA VAL A 168 7.63 -1.37 3.09
C VAL A 168 8.92 -2.14 3.26
N VAL A 169 9.38 -2.21 4.51
CA VAL A 169 10.61 -2.89 4.92
C VAL A 169 10.60 -4.37 4.51
N GLY A 170 11.69 -4.83 3.90
CA GLY A 170 11.80 -6.24 3.50
C GLY A 170 10.89 -6.65 2.34
N SER A 171 10.14 -5.72 1.72
CA SER A 171 9.34 -6.07 0.55
C SER A 171 10.23 -6.45 -0.64
N ARG A 172 9.77 -7.44 -1.45
CA ARG A 172 10.51 -7.91 -2.62
C ARG A 172 10.85 -6.77 -3.58
N GLY A 173 12.13 -6.69 -4.00
CA GLY A 173 12.66 -5.67 -4.89
C GLY A 173 12.89 -4.30 -4.25
N SER A 174 12.85 -4.18 -2.91
CA SER A 174 13.20 -2.97 -2.19
C SER A 174 14.72 -2.90 -1.88
N VAL A 175 15.18 -1.73 -1.42
CA VAL A 175 16.60 -1.45 -1.22
C VAL A 175 17.26 -2.34 -0.15
N ILE A 176 16.56 -2.70 0.93
CA ILE A 176 17.14 -3.56 1.98
C ILE A 176 17.48 -4.98 1.46
N PRO A 177 16.55 -5.73 0.82
CA PRO A 177 16.91 -6.98 0.17
C PRO A 177 17.99 -6.84 -0.90
N PHE A 178 18.01 -5.72 -1.62
CA PHE A 178 19.04 -5.45 -2.62
C PHE A 178 20.43 -5.31 -1.97
N PHE A 179 20.55 -4.49 -0.91
CA PHE A 179 21.82 -4.35 -0.18
C PHE A 179 22.25 -5.67 0.48
N LYS A 180 21.34 -6.40 1.10
CA LYS A 180 21.65 -7.73 1.65
C LYS A 180 22.26 -8.65 0.61
N LYS A 181 21.62 -8.75 -0.57
CA LYS A 181 22.15 -9.57 -1.67
C LYS A 181 23.56 -9.15 -2.09
N LEU A 182 23.85 -7.86 -2.15
CA LEU A 182 25.19 -7.36 -2.48
C LEU A 182 26.20 -7.75 -1.39
N LEU A 183 25.85 -7.56 -0.12
CA LEU A 183 26.70 -7.95 1.03
C LEU A 183 26.98 -9.45 1.03
N ASP A 184 25.98 -10.29 0.77
CA ASP A 184 26.14 -11.77 0.66
C ASP A 184 27.04 -12.15 -0.51
N GLN A 185 27.13 -11.32 -1.55
CA GLN A 185 28.04 -11.49 -2.70
C GLN A 185 29.47 -10.98 -2.43
N GLY A 186 29.73 -10.40 -1.25
CA GLY A 186 31.06 -9.92 -0.86
C GLY A 186 31.53 -8.67 -1.62
N VAL A 187 30.62 -7.76 -1.95
CA VAL A 187 30.99 -6.50 -2.63
C VAL A 187 31.91 -5.64 -1.76
N THR A 188 32.81 -4.91 -2.39
CA THR A 188 33.77 -4.02 -1.71
C THR A 188 33.24 -2.58 -1.51
N GLU A 189 32.12 -2.24 -2.13
CA GLU A 189 31.44 -0.93 -2.03
C GLU A 189 29.94 -1.10 -2.19
N LEU A 190 29.12 -0.23 -1.54
CA LEU A 190 27.66 -0.20 -1.73
C LEU A 190 27.24 0.97 -2.62
N PRO A 191 26.41 0.71 -3.65
CA PRO A 191 25.91 1.76 -4.54
C PRO A 191 24.82 2.61 -3.86
N ILE A 192 25.02 3.92 -3.80
CA ILE A 192 24.05 4.90 -3.30
C ILE A 192 23.63 5.81 -4.45
N THR A 193 22.32 6.01 -4.61
CA THR A 193 21.78 6.81 -5.69
C THR A 193 22.12 8.30 -5.53
N ASP A 194 21.87 8.86 -4.31
CA ASP A 194 22.19 10.22 -3.93
C ASP A 194 22.24 10.31 -2.39
N GLU A 195 23.18 11.04 -1.83
CA GLU A 195 23.36 11.17 -0.37
C GLU A 195 22.16 11.84 0.33
N ARG A 196 21.50 12.75 -0.38
CA ARG A 196 20.34 13.51 0.11
C ARG A 196 19.04 12.74 0.04
N MET A 197 19.01 11.61 -0.71
CA MET A 197 17.80 10.85 -1.00
C MET A 197 17.16 10.30 0.28
N THR A 198 15.89 10.66 0.53
CA THR A 198 15.12 10.19 1.68
C THR A 198 13.96 9.31 1.27
N ARG A 199 13.54 8.43 2.17
CA ARG A 199 12.36 7.56 1.99
C ARG A 199 11.60 7.47 3.30
N PHE A 200 10.28 7.29 3.19
CA PHE A 200 9.44 6.87 4.30
C PHE A 200 9.57 5.37 4.53
N TRP A 201 9.54 4.94 5.79
CA TRP A 201 9.70 3.54 6.17
C TRP A 201 8.55 3.05 7.02
N ILE A 202 7.97 1.93 6.63
CA ILE A 202 6.93 1.24 7.38
C ILE A 202 7.23 -0.26 7.43
N THR A 203 7.04 -0.89 8.61
CA THR A 203 7.14 -2.35 8.66
C THR A 203 5.94 -2.99 7.98
N LEU A 204 6.10 -4.21 7.51
CA LEU A 204 5.01 -4.94 6.87
C LEU A 204 3.82 -5.15 7.83
N GLN A 205 4.12 -5.39 9.12
CA GLN A 205 3.10 -5.55 10.16
C GLN A 205 2.34 -4.25 10.43
N ASP A 206 3.04 -3.11 10.48
CA ASP A 206 2.40 -1.81 10.70
C ASP A 206 1.52 -1.42 9.52
N GLY A 207 1.98 -1.69 8.29
CA GLY A 207 1.17 -1.51 7.09
C GLY A 207 -0.13 -2.34 7.13
N VAL A 208 -0.05 -3.60 7.56
CA VAL A 208 -1.22 -4.46 7.74
C VAL A 208 -2.13 -3.94 8.86
N ASN A 209 -1.57 -3.56 10.01
CA ASN A 209 -2.35 -3.00 11.13
C ASN A 209 -3.07 -1.72 10.71
N PHE A 210 -2.41 -0.85 9.96
CA PHE A 210 -2.99 0.38 9.46
C PHE A 210 -4.17 0.12 8.52
N VAL A 211 -4.04 -0.81 7.56
CA VAL A 211 -5.15 -1.21 6.68
C VAL A 211 -6.33 -1.76 7.49
N ILE A 212 -6.07 -2.64 8.46
CA ILE A 212 -7.12 -3.22 9.31
C ILE A 212 -7.85 -2.12 10.10
N LYS A 213 -7.12 -1.16 10.69
CA LYS A 213 -7.72 -0.07 11.45
C LYS A 213 -8.58 0.84 10.56
N ASN A 214 -8.13 1.09 9.32
CA ASN A 214 -8.88 1.95 8.39
C ASN A 214 -10.17 1.32 7.86
N PHE A 215 -10.32 0.01 7.88
CA PHE A 215 -11.64 -0.59 7.67
C PHE A 215 -12.66 -0.16 8.73
N ALA A 216 -12.24 0.10 9.96
CA ALA A 216 -13.13 0.60 11.01
C ALA A 216 -13.37 2.12 10.91
N ARG A 217 -12.41 2.89 10.40
CA ARG A 217 -12.43 4.35 10.30
C ARG A 217 -13.24 4.88 9.11
N MET A 218 -13.23 4.15 7.97
CA MET A 218 -13.64 4.68 6.68
C MET A 218 -15.14 4.99 6.56
N HIS A 219 -15.46 6.17 6.08
CA HIS A 219 -16.76 6.57 5.55
C HIS A 219 -16.92 6.19 4.06
N GLY A 220 -15.83 6.20 3.30
CA GLY A 220 -15.71 6.01 1.86
C GLY A 220 -15.29 7.29 1.15
N GLY A 221 -14.28 7.18 0.28
CA GLY A 221 -13.70 8.29 -0.47
C GLY A 221 -12.39 8.84 0.10
N GLU A 222 -11.99 8.40 1.28
CA GLU A 222 -10.74 8.84 1.92
C GLU A 222 -9.51 8.19 1.30
N ILE A 223 -8.41 8.96 1.23
CA ILE A 223 -7.06 8.42 1.09
C ILE A 223 -6.41 8.55 2.47
N PHE A 224 -6.22 7.42 3.15
CA PHE A 224 -5.56 7.34 4.44
C PHE A 224 -4.04 7.25 4.28
N ILE A 225 -3.30 8.04 5.05
CA ILE A 225 -1.85 8.16 4.99
C ILE A 225 -1.29 8.08 6.41
N PRO A 226 -0.52 7.02 6.78
CA PRO A 226 0.02 6.90 8.12
C PRO A 226 1.12 7.95 8.35
N LYS A 227 1.21 8.46 9.58
CA LYS A 227 2.41 9.16 10.04
C LYS A 227 3.48 8.12 10.33
N ILE A 228 4.55 8.13 9.57
CA ILE A 228 5.63 7.13 9.63
C ILE A 228 6.99 7.81 9.50
N PRO A 229 8.05 7.22 10.08
CA PRO A 229 9.37 7.80 10.04
C PRO A 229 9.99 7.81 8.64
N SER A 230 10.95 8.69 8.45
CA SER A 230 11.80 8.76 7.27
C SER A 230 13.28 8.58 7.63
N ALA A 231 14.09 8.27 6.63
CA ALA A 231 15.56 8.27 6.73
C ALA A 231 16.19 8.44 5.35
N THR A 232 17.45 8.87 5.33
CA THR A 232 18.24 8.87 4.10
C THR A 232 18.64 7.44 3.71
N VAL A 233 18.76 7.20 2.41
CA VAL A 233 19.30 5.91 1.90
C VAL A 233 20.76 5.73 2.33
N LEU A 234 21.50 6.84 2.45
CA LEU A 234 22.85 6.86 3.00
C LEU A 234 22.92 6.32 4.43
N ALA A 235 22.05 6.82 5.33
CA ALA A 235 22.01 6.36 6.72
C ALA A 235 21.64 4.87 6.82
N LEU A 236 20.71 4.40 5.98
CA LEU A 236 20.37 2.98 5.90
C LEU A 236 21.57 2.13 5.48
N ALA A 237 22.31 2.54 4.44
CA ALA A 237 23.48 1.81 3.96
C ALA A 237 24.56 1.72 5.06
N LYS A 238 24.83 2.83 5.77
CA LYS A 238 25.77 2.85 6.91
C LYS A 238 25.29 1.99 8.08
N ALA A 239 23.98 1.91 8.33
CA ALA A 239 23.42 1.02 9.36
C ALA A 239 23.59 -0.48 9.02
N MET A 240 23.58 -0.82 7.73
CA MET A 240 23.75 -2.21 7.25
C MET A 240 25.21 -2.61 7.11
N ALA A 241 26.10 -1.71 6.70
CA ALA A 241 27.51 -1.95 6.45
C ALA A 241 28.34 -0.70 6.81
N PRO A 242 28.64 -0.48 8.11
CA PRO A 242 29.29 0.76 8.58
C PRO A 242 30.68 0.97 8.00
N ASP A 243 31.41 -0.11 7.75
CA ASP A 243 32.83 -0.08 7.33
C ASP A 243 33.03 -0.14 5.81
N LEU A 244 31.94 -0.37 5.04
CA LEU A 244 32.03 -0.46 3.59
C LEU A 244 32.00 0.92 2.94
N PRO A 245 32.91 1.20 1.99
CA PRO A 245 32.83 2.39 1.15
C PRO A 245 31.51 2.51 0.42
N LEU A 246 31.04 3.74 0.23
CA LEU A 246 29.82 4.05 -0.50
C LEU A 246 30.17 4.69 -1.84
N LYS A 247 29.53 4.22 -2.92
CA LYS A 247 29.70 4.75 -4.27
C LYS A 247 28.44 5.45 -4.73
N ILE A 248 28.54 6.76 -5.00
CA ILE A 248 27.41 7.51 -5.56
C ILE A 248 27.28 7.16 -7.05
N ILE A 249 26.11 6.61 -7.44
CA ILE A 249 25.86 6.16 -8.81
C ILE A 249 24.92 7.08 -9.60
N GLY A 250 24.38 8.13 -8.98
CA GLY A 250 23.42 9.06 -9.57
C GLY A 250 21.97 8.60 -9.46
N ILE A 251 21.04 9.56 -9.56
CA ILE A 251 19.58 9.31 -9.50
C ILE A 251 19.15 8.57 -10.77
N ARG A 252 18.42 7.47 -10.60
CA ARG A 252 17.89 6.70 -11.73
C ARG A 252 16.66 7.38 -12.35
N PRO A 253 16.41 7.22 -13.65
CA PRO A 253 15.20 7.75 -14.27
C PRO A 253 13.93 7.33 -13.52
N GLY A 254 13.04 8.27 -13.25
CA GLY A 254 11.79 8.02 -12.54
C GLY A 254 11.91 7.90 -11.02
N GLU A 255 13.08 8.18 -10.43
CA GLU A 255 13.27 8.25 -8.97
C GLU A 255 13.28 9.69 -8.47
N LYS A 256 12.54 9.96 -7.41
CA LYS A 256 12.55 11.25 -6.70
C LYS A 256 13.67 11.31 -5.68
N LEU A 257 14.19 12.51 -5.42
CA LEU A 257 15.08 12.76 -4.30
C LEU A 257 14.37 12.51 -2.97
N HIS A 258 13.19 13.10 -2.80
CA HIS A 258 12.30 12.91 -1.66
C HIS A 258 10.95 12.39 -2.13
N GLU A 259 10.30 11.55 -1.31
CA GLU A 259 8.95 11.07 -1.60
C GLU A 259 7.93 11.91 -0.83
N THR A 260 6.80 12.16 -1.47
CA THR A 260 5.67 12.91 -0.89
C THR A 260 4.48 11.96 -0.74
N MET A 261 3.74 12.06 0.36
CA MET A 261 2.49 11.32 0.57
C MET A 261 1.25 12.22 0.60
N CYS A 262 1.36 13.46 1.14
CA CYS A 262 0.34 14.50 0.98
C CYS A 262 0.96 15.66 0.19
N PRO A 263 0.59 15.85 -1.08
CA PRO A 263 1.04 17.02 -1.86
C PRO A 263 0.52 18.33 -1.28
N ALA A 264 1.28 19.42 -1.44
CA ALA A 264 0.88 20.76 -1.03
C ALA A 264 -0.44 21.20 -1.71
N ASP A 265 -0.65 20.81 -2.97
CA ASP A 265 -1.86 21.11 -3.75
C ASP A 265 -3.12 20.44 -3.16
N ASP A 266 -2.97 19.33 -2.42
CA ASP A 266 -4.08 18.65 -1.74
C ASP A 266 -4.28 19.16 -0.28
N SER A 267 -3.56 20.19 0.19
CA SER A 267 -3.60 20.68 1.58
C SER A 267 -5.02 21.10 2.00
N HIS A 268 -5.77 21.76 1.12
CA HIS A 268 -7.15 22.19 1.36
C HIS A 268 -8.14 21.02 1.56
N LEU A 269 -7.78 19.80 1.15
CA LEU A 269 -8.52 18.54 1.34
C LEU A 269 -7.97 17.71 2.48
N THR A 270 -6.80 18.06 3.03
CA THR A 270 -6.08 17.22 3.98
C THR A 270 -6.49 17.51 5.42
N LEU A 271 -6.81 16.47 6.16
CA LEU A 271 -7.06 16.49 7.58
C LEU A 271 -5.93 15.75 8.31
N GLU A 272 -5.51 16.30 9.44
CA GLU A 272 -4.53 15.69 10.34
C GLU A 272 -5.23 15.06 11.53
N PHE A 273 -5.04 13.75 11.70
CA PHE A 273 -5.41 12.97 12.87
C PHE A 273 -4.17 12.67 13.73
N HIS A 274 -4.36 12.05 14.88
CA HIS A 274 -3.27 11.72 15.78
C HIS A 274 -2.17 10.88 15.09
N ASP A 275 -2.52 9.78 14.44
CA ASP A 275 -1.60 8.78 13.87
C ASP A 275 -1.61 8.73 12.32
N HIS A 276 -2.38 9.59 11.66
CA HIS A 276 -2.50 9.57 10.20
C HIS A 276 -3.00 10.90 9.65
N PHE A 277 -2.87 11.06 8.33
CA PHE A 277 -3.56 12.08 7.54
C PHE A 277 -4.66 11.43 6.69
N VAL A 278 -5.64 12.24 6.33
CA VAL A 278 -6.71 11.88 5.39
C VAL A 278 -6.79 12.95 4.31
N ILE A 279 -6.69 12.54 3.04
CA ILE A 279 -7.09 13.40 1.92
C ILE A 279 -8.55 13.07 1.60
N LYS A 280 -9.43 14.07 1.74
CA LYS A 280 -10.86 13.96 1.44
C LYS A 280 -11.10 13.87 -0.07
N PRO A 281 -12.24 13.30 -0.52
CA PRO A 281 -12.62 13.38 -1.92
C PRO A 281 -12.82 14.84 -2.36
N SER A 282 -12.28 15.18 -3.53
CA SER A 282 -12.41 16.53 -4.10
C SER A 282 -13.81 16.83 -4.65
N VAL A 283 -14.56 15.78 -5.02
CA VAL A 283 -15.91 15.88 -5.60
C VAL A 283 -16.86 14.97 -4.83
N VAL A 284 -17.90 15.57 -4.29
CA VAL A 284 -18.96 14.88 -3.53
C VAL A 284 -20.31 15.37 -4.04
N PHE A 285 -21.13 14.47 -4.60
CA PHE A 285 -22.43 14.79 -5.19
C PHE A 285 -23.62 14.63 -4.21
N THR A 286 -23.42 14.01 -3.07
CA THR A 286 -24.48 13.79 -2.08
C THR A 286 -24.01 14.30 -0.72
N GLU A 287 -24.94 14.77 0.13
CA GLU A 287 -24.63 15.04 1.53
C GLU A 287 -23.98 13.79 2.15
N ARG A 288 -22.76 13.94 2.62
CA ARG A 288 -21.97 12.85 3.17
C ARG A 288 -21.43 13.20 4.55
N ALA A 289 -20.92 12.15 5.17
CA ALA A 289 -20.30 12.18 6.46
C ALA A 289 -19.33 13.37 6.64
N ASP A 290 -19.32 13.90 7.83
CA ASP A 290 -18.24 14.79 8.26
C ASP A 290 -16.93 13.99 8.36
N TYR A 291 -16.04 14.23 7.41
CA TYR A 291 -14.71 13.60 7.41
C TYR A 291 -13.81 14.08 8.56
N GLY A 292 -14.19 15.14 9.26
CA GLY A 292 -13.48 15.63 10.45
C GLY A 292 -13.61 14.68 11.65
N VAL A 293 -14.57 13.74 11.60
CA VAL A 293 -14.71 12.68 12.61
C VAL A 293 -14.86 11.34 11.89
N ASN A 294 -13.98 10.39 12.14
CA ASN A 294 -14.07 9.07 11.52
C ASN A 294 -15.05 8.13 12.28
N LEU A 295 -15.32 6.93 11.74
CA LEU A 295 -16.24 5.97 12.36
C LEU A 295 -15.73 5.33 13.68
N LEU A 296 -14.56 5.72 14.17
CA LEU A 296 -14.05 5.40 15.50
C LEU A 296 -14.11 6.61 16.45
N ASP A 297 -14.84 7.69 16.07
CA ASP A 297 -14.96 8.94 16.83
C ASP A 297 -13.62 9.68 17.04
N GLU A 298 -12.58 9.33 16.26
CA GLU A 298 -11.32 10.07 16.24
C GLU A 298 -11.53 11.37 15.45
N LYS A 299 -11.00 12.49 15.99
CA LYS A 299 -11.15 13.84 15.40
C LYS A 299 -9.91 14.21 14.60
N GLY A 300 -10.12 14.72 13.40
CA GLY A 300 -9.10 15.32 12.54
C GLY A 300 -9.31 16.81 12.41
N VAL A 301 -8.23 17.54 12.23
CA VAL A 301 -8.23 19.00 12.01
C VAL A 301 -7.66 19.32 10.63
N PRO A 302 -8.15 20.35 9.94
CA PRO A 302 -7.53 20.79 8.69
C PRO A 302 -6.06 21.14 8.89
N VAL A 303 -5.21 20.69 7.97
CA VAL A 303 -3.82 21.13 7.95
C VAL A 303 -3.72 22.60 7.49
N ARG A 304 -2.56 23.23 7.75
CA ARG A 304 -2.30 24.60 7.25
C ARG A 304 -2.30 24.60 5.72
N ASP A 305 -2.64 25.74 5.13
CA ASP A 305 -2.51 25.93 3.68
C ASP A 305 -1.06 25.70 3.20
N GLY A 306 -0.92 25.04 2.05
CA GLY A 306 0.38 24.64 1.51
C GLY A 306 1.11 23.56 2.31
N PHE A 307 0.45 22.86 3.23
CA PHE A 307 1.04 21.73 3.95
C PHE A 307 1.46 20.61 2.99
N GLU A 308 2.69 20.14 3.13
CA GLU A 308 3.19 18.96 2.44
C GLU A 308 3.71 17.93 3.45
N TYR A 309 3.35 16.66 3.26
CA TYR A 309 3.96 15.55 4.00
C TYR A 309 4.97 14.84 3.12
N SER A 310 6.24 15.26 3.27
CA SER A 310 7.39 14.80 2.46
C SER A 310 8.45 14.14 3.34
N SER A 311 9.09 13.09 2.80
CA SER A 311 10.20 12.40 3.50
C SER A 311 11.43 13.27 3.70
N GLY A 312 11.58 14.36 2.92
CA GLY A 312 12.69 15.31 3.05
C GLY A 312 12.54 16.31 4.19
N THR A 313 11.31 16.56 4.63
CA THR A 313 10.98 17.53 5.69
C THR A 313 10.25 16.90 6.87
N ASN A 314 10.13 15.57 6.88
CA ASN A 314 9.48 14.85 7.97
C ASN A 314 10.24 15.00 9.29
N PRO A 315 9.60 15.48 10.38
CA PRO A 315 10.28 15.62 11.67
C PRO A 315 10.59 14.27 12.34
N ASP A 316 9.87 13.21 11.99
CA ASP A 316 10.12 11.85 12.50
C ASP A 316 11.20 11.17 11.64
N VAL A 317 12.44 11.27 12.10
CA VAL A 317 13.62 10.73 11.40
C VAL A 317 14.22 9.59 12.22
N LEU A 318 14.41 8.42 11.56
CA LEU A 318 15.06 7.28 12.20
C LEU A 318 16.54 7.55 12.48
N ASP A 319 16.94 7.33 13.71
CA ASP A 319 18.34 7.29 14.12
C ASP A 319 19.01 5.95 13.73
N SER A 320 20.30 5.83 14.00
CA SER A 320 21.06 4.62 13.69
C SER A 320 20.53 3.35 14.41
N ALA A 321 19.96 3.49 15.60
CA ALA A 321 19.40 2.38 16.35
C ALA A 321 18.07 1.93 15.72
N GLY A 322 17.18 2.88 15.38
CA GLY A 322 15.94 2.63 14.66
C GLY A 322 16.17 1.95 13.31
N LEU A 323 17.18 2.40 12.55
CA LEU A 323 17.54 1.78 11.27
C LEU A 323 18.05 0.35 11.42
N ARG A 324 18.91 0.07 12.41
CA ARG A 324 19.37 -1.31 12.70
C ARG A 324 18.21 -2.22 13.08
N ASN A 325 17.29 -1.74 13.92
CA ASN A 325 16.08 -2.50 14.28
C ASN A 325 15.21 -2.81 13.03
N LEU A 326 15.01 -1.81 12.17
CA LEU A 326 14.27 -1.94 10.92
C LEU A 326 14.89 -2.98 9.98
N VAL A 327 16.23 -3.02 9.88
CA VAL A 327 16.97 -4.03 9.10
C VAL A 327 16.84 -5.42 9.73
N ALA A 328 16.90 -5.54 11.06
CA ALA A 328 16.72 -6.82 11.77
C ALA A 328 15.32 -7.41 11.52
N ILE A 329 14.26 -6.60 11.61
CA ILE A 329 12.87 -7.00 11.30
C ILE A 329 12.76 -7.52 9.86
N SER A 330 13.49 -6.93 8.91
CA SER A 330 13.47 -7.38 7.52
C SER A 330 14.06 -8.78 7.31
N GLY A 331 14.98 -9.19 8.18
CA GLY A 331 15.61 -10.52 8.14
C GLY A 331 14.72 -11.64 8.68
N ALA A 332 13.82 -11.31 9.60
CA ALA A 332 12.89 -12.28 10.18
C ALA A 332 11.68 -12.61 9.27
N ASN A 333 11.49 -11.89 8.18
CA ASN A 333 10.36 -12.00 7.24
C ASN A 333 10.76 -12.55 5.85
N GLY A 334 12.01 -13.06 5.70
CA GLY A 334 12.54 -13.65 4.48
C GLY A 334 12.24 -15.13 4.33
#